data_f959cfb529568c089a0d4f3f80075d46
#
_entry.id   f959cfb529568c089a0d4f3f80075d46
#
_cell.length_a   1.000
_cell.length_b   1.000
_cell.length_c   1.000
_cell.angle_alpha   90.00
_cell.angle_beta   90.00
_cell.angle_gamma   90.00
#
_symmetry.space_group_name_H-M   'P 1'
#
loop_
_entity.id
_entity.type
_entity.pdbx_description
1 polymer ?
#
loop_
_entity_poly.entity_id
_entity_poly.type
_entity_poly.pdbx_seq_one_letter_code
_entity_poly.pdbx_strand_id
1 'polypeptide(L)'
;MEAAIKAFAKGEIVVVTDDDDRENEGDLFVAAAHCTADKMAFIIRNTSGIVCAPLGAEQARRLHLDPMVAKNEAPLGTAFTVSVDVRHGLTTGISAEERCNTVRALANDNNGAADFVRPGHVFPLVAREGGVLMRSGHTEACVDLCRLASLPPVGVLAELMNDNGSVMRGPEVAAFAKKYNLTQVSIAELIAYRQSRDKLVERVGEFQLASEIGTLKGYAYVTPFDRVHHMAFVYGNIANGKDILARLHRADVIGDVFGGAKSIRASLARFKKAGRGVIVYLRDGTAGVPVADIPHGDTGMDAARSQQWREIGLGAQILKDLGISSIHLLASSKRTYVGLGGFGIEIVATETLES
;
A
#
# COMPACT_ATOMS: atom_id res chain seq x y z
N MET A 1 -5.46 -13.22 -7.12
CA MET A 1 -4.07 -13.03 -6.64
C MET A 1 -3.14 -14.23 -6.84
N GLU A 2 -3.43 -15.44 -6.34
CA GLU A 2 -2.49 -16.58 -6.45
C GLU A 2 -2.14 -16.96 -7.89
N ALA A 3 -3.08 -16.88 -8.82
CA ALA A 3 -2.83 -17.09 -10.23
C ALA A 3 -1.85 -16.04 -10.80
N ALA A 4 -2.03 -14.77 -10.44
CA ALA A 4 -1.14 -13.69 -10.87
C ALA A 4 0.27 -13.86 -10.31
N ILE A 5 0.41 -14.21 -9.02
CA ILE A 5 1.72 -14.49 -8.41
C ILE A 5 2.40 -15.66 -9.11
N LYS A 6 1.68 -16.74 -9.42
CA LYS A 6 2.23 -17.91 -10.14
C LYS A 6 2.66 -17.56 -11.57
N ALA A 7 1.85 -16.77 -12.29
CA ALA A 7 2.18 -16.30 -13.64
C ALA A 7 3.45 -15.43 -13.60
N PHE A 8 3.48 -14.47 -12.68
CA PHE A 8 4.61 -13.58 -12.48
C PHE A 8 5.90 -14.31 -12.09
N ALA A 9 5.80 -15.31 -11.20
CA ALA A 9 6.94 -16.18 -10.81
C ALA A 9 7.51 -16.97 -11.97
N LYS A 10 6.68 -17.35 -12.97
CA LYS A 10 7.12 -17.99 -14.22
C LYS A 10 7.70 -16.99 -15.22
N GLY A 11 7.67 -15.71 -14.91
CA GLY A 11 8.12 -14.63 -15.79
C GLY A 11 7.10 -14.23 -16.85
N GLU A 12 5.84 -14.62 -16.71
CA GLU A 12 4.77 -14.16 -17.60
C GLU A 12 4.50 -12.66 -17.36
N ILE A 13 4.06 -11.96 -18.40
CA ILE A 13 3.56 -10.58 -18.26
C ILE A 13 2.20 -10.63 -17.61
N VAL A 14 1.97 -9.77 -16.61
CA VAL A 14 0.66 -9.59 -15.97
C VAL A 14 0.18 -8.16 -16.19
N VAL A 15 -1.14 -7.99 -16.26
CA VAL A 15 -1.80 -6.69 -16.31
C VAL A 15 -2.19 -6.31 -14.89
N VAL A 16 -1.76 -5.15 -14.44
CA VAL A 16 -2.15 -4.62 -13.12
C VAL A 16 -2.94 -3.34 -13.30
N THR A 17 -4.13 -3.29 -12.69
CA THR A 17 -4.99 -2.11 -12.73
C THR A 17 -5.05 -1.46 -11.37
N ASP A 18 -5.15 -0.16 -11.34
CA ASP A 18 -5.52 0.57 -10.13
C ASP A 18 -7.02 0.89 -10.10
N ASP A 19 -7.43 1.65 -9.09
CA ASP A 19 -8.83 1.94 -8.84
C ASP A 19 -9.34 3.08 -9.73
N ASP A 20 -10.65 3.06 -10.06
CA ASP A 20 -11.33 4.01 -10.97
C ASP A 20 -11.20 5.47 -10.56
N ASP A 21 -11.03 5.73 -9.26
CA ASP A 21 -10.92 7.07 -8.69
C ASP A 21 -9.47 7.49 -8.42
N ARG A 22 -8.46 6.70 -8.90
CA ARG A 22 -7.04 7.04 -8.88
C ARG A 22 -6.58 7.46 -10.30
N GLU A 23 -5.83 6.63 -10.99
CA GLU A 23 -5.42 6.83 -12.39
C GLU A 23 -6.41 6.19 -13.35
N ASN A 24 -7.07 5.12 -12.90
CA ASN A 24 -7.95 4.25 -13.68
C ASN A 24 -7.24 3.70 -14.92
N GLU A 25 -6.00 3.27 -14.73
CA GLU A 25 -5.10 2.82 -15.78
C GLU A 25 -4.73 1.36 -15.58
N GLY A 26 -4.16 0.77 -16.61
CA GLY A 26 -3.61 -0.57 -16.56
C GLY A 26 -2.17 -0.57 -17.07
N ASP A 27 -1.30 -1.23 -16.32
CA ASP A 27 0.11 -1.38 -16.67
C ASP A 27 0.45 -2.82 -17.01
N LEU A 28 1.43 -3.00 -17.88
CA LEU A 28 2.09 -4.28 -18.10
C LEU A 28 3.25 -4.44 -17.13
N PHE A 29 3.21 -5.52 -16.33
CA PHE A 29 4.29 -5.85 -15.39
C PHE A 29 5.01 -7.13 -15.80
N VAL A 30 6.32 -7.15 -15.61
CA VAL A 30 7.14 -8.38 -15.63
C VAL A 30 8.27 -8.25 -14.60
N ALA A 31 8.65 -9.36 -13.97
CA ALA A 31 9.84 -9.38 -13.12
C ALA A 31 11.10 -9.10 -13.96
N ALA A 32 11.93 -8.17 -13.54
CA ALA A 32 13.13 -7.79 -14.27
C ALA A 32 14.08 -8.98 -14.50
N ALA A 33 14.19 -9.89 -13.52
CA ALA A 33 14.99 -11.11 -13.63
C ALA A 33 14.53 -12.05 -14.78
N HIS A 34 13.24 -12.00 -15.13
CA HIS A 34 12.62 -12.83 -16.18
C HIS A 34 12.29 -12.06 -17.46
N CYS A 35 12.70 -10.79 -17.55
CA CYS A 35 12.53 -10.00 -18.76
C CYS A 35 13.39 -10.58 -19.89
N THR A 36 12.79 -10.67 -21.09
CA THR A 36 13.48 -11.04 -22.34
C THR A 36 13.31 -9.91 -23.35
N ALA A 37 14.13 -9.89 -24.38
CA ALA A 37 14.02 -8.89 -25.45
C ALA A 37 12.64 -8.90 -26.11
N ASP A 38 12.02 -10.08 -26.29
CA ASP A 38 10.68 -10.22 -26.86
C ASP A 38 9.59 -9.63 -25.94
N LYS A 39 9.69 -9.88 -24.60
CA LYS A 39 8.77 -9.29 -23.64
C LYS A 39 8.93 -7.77 -23.58
N MET A 40 10.16 -7.28 -23.58
CA MET A 40 10.44 -5.85 -23.64
C MET A 40 9.88 -5.23 -24.91
N ALA A 41 10.06 -5.88 -26.06
CA ALA A 41 9.48 -5.42 -27.33
C ALA A 41 7.96 -5.41 -27.30
N PHE A 42 7.33 -6.41 -26.66
CA PHE A 42 5.88 -6.43 -26.45
C PHE A 42 5.40 -5.26 -25.58
N ILE A 43 6.08 -5.02 -24.46
CA ILE A 43 5.79 -3.89 -23.56
C ILE A 43 5.89 -2.57 -24.33
N ILE A 44 7.02 -2.32 -25.00
CA ILE A 44 7.25 -1.08 -25.75
C ILE A 44 6.16 -0.79 -26.79
N ARG A 45 5.69 -1.84 -27.50
CA ARG A 45 4.69 -1.68 -28.58
C ARG A 45 3.29 -1.41 -28.10
N ASN A 46 2.94 -1.81 -26.89
CA ASN A 46 1.58 -1.78 -26.39
C ASN A 46 1.39 -0.77 -25.23
N THR A 47 2.44 -0.03 -24.89
CA THR A 47 2.42 0.90 -23.76
C THR A 47 2.94 2.28 -24.17
N SER A 48 3.04 3.20 -23.20
CA SER A 48 3.67 4.52 -23.39
C SER A 48 5.11 4.43 -23.94
N GLY A 49 5.75 3.27 -23.80
CA GLY A 49 7.16 3.08 -24.14
C GLY A 49 8.13 3.69 -23.12
N ILE A 50 7.61 4.38 -22.09
CA ILE A 50 8.38 4.83 -20.93
C ILE A 50 8.57 3.62 -20.02
N VAL A 51 9.71 2.94 -20.19
CA VAL A 51 10.02 1.73 -19.42
C VAL A 51 10.48 2.14 -18.03
N CYS A 52 9.64 1.90 -17.04
CA CYS A 52 9.96 2.11 -15.64
C CYS A 52 10.45 0.82 -14.98
N ALA A 53 11.39 0.96 -14.03
CA ALA A 53 11.95 -0.14 -13.25
C ALA A 53 11.72 0.09 -11.75
N PRO A 54 10.56 -0.32 -11.20
CA PRO A 54 10.33 -0.28 -9.76
C PRO A 54 11.33 -1.13 -8.99
N LEU A 55 11.85 -0.56 -7.89
CA LEU A 55 12.82 -1.22 -7.01
C LEU A 55 12.74 -0.67 -5.58
N GLY A 56 13.35 -1.38 -4.64
CA GLY A 56 13.39 -0.95 -3.24
C GLY A 56 14.42 0.15 -2.97
N ALA A 57 14.24 0.89 -1.87
CA ALA A 57 15.14 1.98 -1.47
C ALA A 57 16.59 1.50 -1.21
N GLU A 58 16.77 0.29 -0.70
CA GLU A 58 18.09 -0.32 -0.49
C GLU A 58 18.81 -0.51 -1.83
N GLN A 59 18.11 -1.06 -2.83
CA GLN A 59 18.64 -1.25 -4.18
C GLN A 59 19.01 0.10 -4.82
N ALA A 60 18.14 1.12 -4.68
CA ALA A 60 18.43 2.46 -5.18
C ALA A 60 19.72 3.04 -4.58
N ARG A 61 19.88 2.92 -3.25
CA ARG A 61 21.11 3.37 -2.57
C ARG A 61 22.35 2.62 -3.05
N ARG A 62 22.28 1.28 -3.14
CA ARG A 62 23.38 0.43 -3.58
C ARG A 62 23.86 0.78 -4.99
N LEU A 63 22.92 1.11 -5.86
CA LEU A 63 23.19 1.44 -7.27
C LEU A 63 23.41 2.95 -7.49
N HIS A 64 23.42 3.78 -6.46
CA HIS A 64 23.54 5.24 -6.54
C HIS A 64 22.51 5.85 -7.52
N LEU A 65 21.24 5.46 -7.37
CA LEU A 65 20.13 6.01 -8.13
C LEU A 65 19.54 7.20 -7.37
N ASP A 66 20.11 8.36 -7.59
CA ASP A 66 19.67 9.59 -6.95
C ASP A 66 18.29 10.04 -7.48
N PRO A 67 17.47 10.75 -6.67
CA PRO A 67 16.23 11.33 -7.15
C PRO A 67 16.44 12.16 -8.41
N MET A 68 15.53 12.05 -9.37
CA MET A 68 15.61 12.81 -10.63
C MET A 68 15.60 14.32 -10.40
N VAL A 69 14.89 14.77 -9.36
CA VAL A 69 14.75 16.17 -8.98
C VAL A 69 14.90 16.34 -7.48
N ALA A 70 15.43 17.47 -7.04
CA ALA A 70 15.58 17.77 -5.60
C ALA A 70 14.22 17.97 -4.91
N LYS A 71 13.23 18.53 -5.61
CA LYS A 71 11.85 18.71 -5.15
C LYS A 71 10.92 18.00 -6.13
N ASN A 72 10.25 16.97 -5.69
CA ASN A 72 9.29 16.25 -6.51
C ASN A 72 7.95 17.01 -6.52
N GLU A 73 7.52 17.43 -7.70
CA GLU A 73 6.24 18.15 -7.93
C GLU A 73 5.25 17.30 -8.73
N ALA A 74 5.55 15.99 -8.94
CA ALA A 74 4.62 15.07 -9.59
C ALA A 74 3.32 14.94 -8.77
N PRO A 75 2.13 15.02 -9.39
CA PRO A 75 0.84 15.02 -8.68
C PRO A 75 0.67 13.84 -7.73
N LEU A 76 1.14 12.67 -8.12
CA LEU A 76 1.07 11.43 -7.32
C LEU A 76 2.36 11.13 -6.54
N GLY A 77 3.33 12.04 -6.57
CA GLY A 77 4.59 11.91 -5.85
C GLY A 77 5.43 10.70 -6.26
N THR A 78 5.30 10.21 -7.51
CA THR A 78 6.07 9.07 -8.02
C THR A 78 7.56 9.35 -7.93
N ALA A 79 8.30 8.47 -7.24
CA ALA A 79 9.69 8.70 -6.89
C ALA A 79 10.64 8.27 -8.02
N PHE A 80 10.66 9.05 -9.09
CA PHE A 80 11.62 8.89 -10.18
C PHE A 80 13.05 9.13 -9.71
N THR A 81 13.95 8.27 -10.16
CA THR A 81 15.40 8.51 -10.06
C THR A 81 15.95 8.99 -11.41
N VAL A 82 17.24 9.32 -11.43
CA VAL A 82 17.97 9.51 -12.68
C VAL A 82 17.80 8.27 -13.57
N SER A 83 17.55 8.47 -14.86
CA SER A 83 17.45 7.37 -15.82
C SER A 83 18.81 6.69 -16.06
N VAL A 84 18.80 5.41 -16.40
CA VAL A 84 20.03 4.63 -16.53
C VAL A 84 20.01 3.71 -17.75
N ASP A 85 21.20 3.33 -18.21
CA ASP A 85 21.44 2.17 -19.07
C ASP A 85 22.58 1.33 -18.51
N VAL A 86 22.55 0.00 -18.70
CA VAL A 86 23.68 -0.85 -18.34
C VAL A 86 24.86 -0.58 -19.29
N ARG A 87 26.05 -0.41 -18.72
CA ARG A 87 27.25 -0.04 -19.47
C ARG A 87 27.73 -1.12 -20.43
N HIS A 88 27.64 -2.39 -20.03
CA HIS A 88 28.15 -3.52 -20.77
C HIS A 88 27.26 -3.82 -21.99
N GLY A 89 27.88 -3.82 -23.19
CA GLY A 89 27.17 -4.06 -24.45
C GLY A 89 26.30 -2.90 -24.93
N LEU A 90 26.43 -1.71 -24.32
CA LEU A 90 25.65 -0.53 -24.66
C LEU A 90 26.08 0.03 -26.04
N THR A 91 25.09 0.29 -26.90
CA THR A 91 25.24 1.09 -28.12
C THR A 91 24.47 2.40 -27.97
N THR A 92 23.19 2.43 -28.31
CA THR A 92 22.31 3.61 -28.10
C THR A 92 21.47 3.52 -26.82
N GLY A 93 21.24 2.31 -26.28
CA GLY A 93 20.46 2.06 -25.08
C GLY A 93 18.95 1.94 -25.30
N ILE A 94 18.42 2.35 -26.45
CA ILE A 94 16.97 2.47 -26.69
C ILE A 94 16.30 1.18 -27.16
N SER A 95 17.07 0.21 -27.71
CA SER A 95 16.49 -1.01 -28.22
C SER A 95 15.83 -1.85 -27.13
N ALA A 96 14.90 -2.73 -27.52
CA ALA A 96 14.26 -3.66 -26.59
C ALA A 96 15.29 -4.57 -25.88
N GLU A 97 16.31 -5.00 -26.61
CA GLU A 97 17.39 -5.82 -26.05
C GLU A 97 18.20 -5.06 -25.01
N GLU A 98 18.62 -3.83 -25.31
CA GLU A 98 19.44 -3.01 -24.40
C GLU A 98 18.66 -2.61 -23.14
N ARG A 99 17.36 -2.21 -23.27
CA ARG A 99 16.50 -1.94 -22.11
C ARG A 99 16.24 -3.20 -21.30
N CYS A 100 16.07 -4.35 -21.93
CA CYS A 100 15.98 -5.65 -21.26
C CYS A 100 17.27 -5.94 -20.45
N ASN A 101 18.44 -5.74 -21.05
CA ASN A 101 19.72 -5.94 -20.38
C ASN A 101 19.86 -5.00 -19.18
N THR A 102 19.41 -3.75 -19.31
CA THR A 102 19.44 -2.74 -18.22
C THR A 102 18.54 -3.17 -17.05
N VAL A 103 17.29 -3.56 -17.28
CA VAL A 103 16.39 -3.96 -16.18
C VAL A 103 16.87 -5.24 -15.50
N ARG A 104 17.43 -6.20 -16.25
CA ARG A 104 18.04 -7.41 -15.67
C ARG A 104 19.27 -7.08 -14.84
N ALA A 105 20.10 -6.14 -15.31
CA ALA A 105 21.25 -5.67 -14.55
C ALA A 105 20.85 -4.98 -13.23
N LEU A 106 19.75 -4.21 -13.22
CA LEU A 106 19.20 -3.60 -12.00
C LEU A 106 18.74 -4.66 -10.99
N ALA A 107 18.28 -5.83 -11.44
CA ALA A 107 17.85 -6.94 -10.58
C ALA A 107 18.98 -7.87 -10.15
N ASN A 108 20.20 -7.68 -10.64
CA ASN A 108 21.34 -8.53 -10.34
C ASN A 108 22.19 -7.93 -9.22
N ASP A 109 22.27 -8.62 -8.10
CA ASP A 109 23.02 -8.15 -6.92
C ASP A 109 24.55 -8.09 -7.12
N ASN A 110 25.08 -8.75 -8.15
CA ASN A 110 26.50 -8.66 -8.49
C ASN A 110 26.87 -7.35 -9.20
N ASN A 111 25.89 -6.60 -9.71
CA ASN A 111 26.13 -5.31 -10.35
C ASN A 111 26.19 -4.18 -9.32
N GLY A 112 27.08 -3.23 -9.52
CA GLY A 112 27.24 -2.03 -8.73
C GLY A 112 26.92 -0.76 -9.50
N ALA A 113 27.06 0.40 -8.85
CA ALA A 113 26.78 1.71 -9.44
C ALA A 113 27.61 1.99 -10.70
N ALA A 114 28.85 1.47 -10.79
CA ALA A 114 29.76 1.66 -11.92
C ALA A 114 29.33 0.91 -13.20
N ASP A 115 28.44 -0.08 -13.07
CA ASP A 115 27.95 -0.85 -14.21
C ASP A 115 26.85 -0.12 -15.00
N PHE A 116 26.44 1.06 -14.54
CA PHE A 116 25.42 1.87 -15.19
C PHE A 116 25.96 3.22 -15.67
N VAL A 117 25.44 3.69 -16.80
CA VAL A 117 25.58 5.06 -17.28
C VAL A 117 24.35 5.87 -16.93
N ARG A 118 24.51 7.16 -16.77
CA ARG A 118 23.47 8.15 -16.42
C ARG A 118 23.69 9.40 -17.25
N PRO A 119 22.66 9.95 -17.93
CA PRO A 119 21.30 9.39 -18.07
C PRO A 119 21.25 8.17 -18.99
N GLY A 120 20.09 7.49 -19.04
CA GLY A 120 19.81 6.37 -19.92
C GLY A 120 18.33 6.30 -20.33
N HIS A 121 17.87 5.12 -20.77
CA HIS A 121 16.57 4.91 -21.38
C HIS A 121 15.61 4.06 -20.50
N VAL A 122 16.04 3.67 -19.30
CA VAL A 122 15.20 3.03 -18.28
C VAL A 122 15.08 3.96 -17.10
N PHE A 123 13.87 4.08 -16.54
CA PHE A 123 13.51 4.99 -15.46
C PHE A 123 13.28 4.21 -14.15
N PRO A 124 14.28 4.10 -13.26
CA PRO A 124 14.05 3.46 -11.98
C PRO A 124 13.09 4.28 -11.11
N LEU A 125 12.19 3.56 -10.41
CA LEU A 125 11.23 4.14 -9.48
C LEU A 125 11.45 3.55 -8.09
N VAL A 126 11.55 4.39 -7.06
CA VAL A 126 11.75 3.90 -5.70
C VAL A 126 10.41 3.65 -5.03
N ALA A 127 10.09 2.37 -4.79
CA ALA A 127 8.91 1.98 -4.05
C ALA A 127 9.01 2.38 -2.58
N ARG A 128 7.89 2.77 -1.98
CA ARG A 128 7.82 3.02 -0.55
C ARG A 128 8.00 1.71 0.23
N GLU A 129 8.72 1.79 1.35
CA GLU A 129 8.82 0.69 2.30
C GLU A 129 7.41 0.33 2.80
N GLY A 130 7.12 -0.99 2.89
CA GLY A 130 5.77 -1.47 3.14
C GLY A 130 4.92 -1.71 1.89
N GLY A 131 5.35 -1.25 0.71
CA GLY A 131 4.72 -1.55 -0.58
C GLY A 131 3.31 -0.97 -0.70
N VAL A 132 2.38 -1.72 -1.33
CA VAL A 132 0.99 -1.27 -1.55
C VAL A 132 0.22 -0.96 -0.28
N LEU A 133 0.66 -1.46 0.87
CA LEU A 133 0.05 -1.15 2.17
C LEU A 133 0.39 0.27 2.65
N MET A 134 1.43 0.89 2.07
CA MET A 134 1.86 2.26 2.37
C MET A 134 1.50 3.26 1.28
N ARG A 135 1.49 2.82 0.02
CA ARG A 135 1.07 3.60 -1.14
C ARG A 135 0.47 2.66 -2.19
N SER A 136 -0.80 2.87 -2.53
CA SER A 136 -1.56 2.05 -3.49
C SER A 136 -1.21 2.35 -4.95
N GLY A 137 0.09 2.37 -5.28
CA GLY A 137 0.60 2.69 -6.62
C GLY A 137 1.16 1.48 -7.37
N HIS A 138 1.21 1.57 -8.71
CA HIS A 138 1.80 0.56 -9.59
C HIS A 138 3.27 0.27 -9.24
N THR A 139 4.05 1.28 -8.83
CA THR A 139 5.44 1.14 -8.38
C THR A 139 5.56 0.14 -7.23
N GLU A 140 4.75 0.34 -6.19
CA GLU A 140 4.71 -0.52 -5.00
C GLU A 140 4.17 -1.91 -5.34
N ALA A 141 3.13 -1.97 -6.15
CA ALA A 141 2.51 -3.23 -6.58
C ALA A 141 3.50 -4.13 -7.33
N CYS A 142 4.34 -3.54 -8.18
CA CYS A 142 5.34 -4.29 -8.95
C CYS A 142 6.42 -4.90 -8.04
N VAL A 143 6.94 -4.14 -7.08
CA VAL A 143 7.93 -4.62 -6.10
C VAL A 143 7.32 -5.69 -5.19
N ASP A 144 6.06 -5.53 -4.77
CA ASP A 144 5.36 -6.51 -3.96
C ASP A 144 5.11 -7.82 -4.69
N LEU A 145 4.72 -7.77 -5.97
CA LEU A 145 4.58 -8.97 -6.80
C LEU A 145 5.92 -9.71 -6.93
N CYS A 146 7.04 -8.99 -7.12
CA CYS A 146 8.37 -9.60 -7.12
C CYS A 146 8.64 -10.35 -5.81
N ARG A 147 8.39 -9.71 -4.66
CA ARG A 147 8.59 -10.33 -3.33
C ARG A 147 7.69 -11.54 -3.10
N LEU A 148 6.40 -11.43 -3.44
CA LEU A 148 5.43 -12.52 -3.32
C LEU A 148 5.76 -13.70 -4.24
N ALA A 149 6.39 -13.42 -5.38
CA ALA A 149 6.90 -14.43 -6.31
C ALA A 149 8.28 -15.00 -5.90
N SER A 150 8.87 -14.54 -4.78
CA SER A 150 10.22 -14.90 -4.33
C SER A 150 11.31 -14.57 -5.36
N LEU A 151 11.16 -13.45 -6.06
CA LEU A 151 12.10 -12.93 -7.05
C LEU A 151 12.83 -11.70 -6.51
N PRO A 152 13.98 -11.31 -7.07
CA PRO A 152 14.60 -10.03 -6.78
C PRO A 152 13.59 -8.90 -6.89
N PRO A 153 13.51 -7.96 -5.90
CA PRO A 153 12.46 -6.96 -5.81
C PRO A 153 12.68 -5.80 -6.80
N VAL A 154 12.85 -6.14 -8.05
CA VAL A 154 12.98 -5.24 -9.20
C VAL A 154 12.07 -5.75 -10.32
N GLY A 155 11.18 -4.90 -10.78
CA GLY A 155 10.28 -5.24 -11.88
C GLY A 155 10.44 -4.29 -13.07
N VAL A 156 9.58 -4.48 -14.04
CA VAL A 156 9.36 -3.60 -15.18
C VAL A 156 7.90 -3.25 -15.22
N LEU A 157 7.57 -2.00 -15.44
CA LEU A 157 6.21 -1.55 -15.72
C LEU A 157 6.18 -0.47 -16.80
N ALA A 158 5.05 -0.41 -17.51
CA ALA A 158 4.71 0.69 -18.40
C ALA A 158 3.18 0.69 -18.64
N GLU A 159 2.62 1.89 -18.82
CA GLU A 159 1.18 2.14 -18.93
C GLU A 159 0.65 1.71 -20.31
N LEU A 160 -0.46 0.95 -20.35
CA LEU A 160 -1.12 0.52 -21.58
C LEU A 160 -1.69 1.71 -22.36
N MET A 161 -1.42 1.73 -23.67
CA MET A 161 -1.83 2.82 -24.54
C MET A 161 -2.67 2.31 -25.72
N ASN A 162 -3.67 3.09 -26.07
CA ASN A 162 -4.39 2.94 -27.32
C ASN A 162 -3.55 3.41 -28.53
N ASP A 163 -3.83 2.91 -29.72
CA ASP A 163 -3.13 3.31 -30.96
C ASP A 163 -3.24 4.80 -31.28
N ASN A 164 -4.28 5.47 -30.75
CA ASN A 164 -4.47 6.92 -30.89
C ASN A 164 -3.64 7.75 -29.89
N GLY A 165 -2.85 7.10 -29.03
CA GLY A 165 -2.01 7.75 -28.01
C GLY A 165 -2.74 8.09 -26.71
N SER A 166 -3.99 7.69 -26.53
CA SER A 166 -4.67 7.79 -25.23
C SER A 166 -4.34 6.59 -24.33
N VAL A 167 -4.41 6.80 -23.02
CA VAL A 167 -4.20 5.72 -22.04
C VAL A 167 -5.39 4.77 -22.05
N MET A 168 -5.16 3.45 -22.00
CA MET A 168 -6.22 2.46 -21.85
C MET A 168 -6.79 2.48 -20.43
N ARG A 169 -8.12 2.41 -20.31
CA ARG A 169 -8.83 2.44 -19.03
C ARG A 169 -9.91 1.38 -18.94
N GLY A 170 -10.16 0.91 -17.73
CA GLY A 170 -11.29 0.04 -17.40
C GLY A 170 -11.53 -1.10 -18.39
N PRO A 171 -12.65 -1.07 -19.17
CA PRO A 171 -13.00 -2.14 -20.11
C PRO A 171 -11.98 -2.38 -21.24
N GLU A 172 -11.23 -1.35 -21.65
CA GLU A 172 -10.21 -1.47 -22.70
C GLU A 172 -9.03 -2.33 -22.20
N VAL A 173 -8.60 -2.12 -20.93
CA VAL A 173 -7.57 -2.91 -20.29
C VAL A 173 -7.99 -4.38 -20.18
N ALA A 174 -9.25 -4.64 -19.78
CA ALA A 174 -9.77 -6.01 -19.69
C ALA A 174 -9.85 -6.69 -21.07
N ALA A 175 -10.23 -5.95 -22.10
CA ALA A 175 -10.25 -6.45 -23.48
C ALA A 175 -8.83 -6.77 -23.98
N PHE A 176 -7.86 -5.93 -23.65
CA PHE A 176 -6.44 -6.16 -23.97
C PHE A 176 -5.92 -7.42 -23.28
N ALA A 177 -6.12 -7.55 -21.96
CA ALA A 177 -5.70 -8.73 -21.19
C ALA A 177 -6.29 -10.01 -21.79
N LYS A 178 -7.57 -10.00 -22.15
CA LYS A 178 -8.26 -11.13 -22.80
C LYS A 178 -7.67 -11.44 -24.18
N LYS A 179 -7.43 -10.40 -24.99
CA LYS A 179 -6.88 -10.54 -26.36
C LYS A 179 -5.53 -11.26 -26.37
N TYR A 180 -4.68 -10.95 -25.41
CA TYR A 180 -3.33 -11.50 -25.29
C TYR A 180 -3.21 -12.64 -24.28
N ASN A 181 -4.34 -13.09 -23.70
CA ASN A 181 -4.39 -14.15 -22.67
C ASN A 181 -3.46 -13.85 -21.48
N LEU A 182 -3.46 -12.60 -21.03
CA LEU A 182 -2.68 -12.16 -19.88
C LEU A 182 -3.50 -12.25 -18.60
N THR A 183 -2.86 -12.64 -17.52
CA THR A 183 -3.49 -12.59 -16.20
C THR A 183 -3.63 -11.12 -15.77
N GLN A 184 -4.84 -10.73 -15.35
CA GLN A 184 -5.13 -9.41 -14.81
C GLN A 184 -5.38 -9.48 -13.31
N VAL A 185 -4.93 -8.48 -12.57
CA VAL A 185 -5.14 -8.30 -11.14
C VAL A 185 -5.23 -6.81 -10.80
N SER A 186 -5.99 -6.44 -9.77
CA SER A 186 -6.03 -5.07 -9.31
C SER A 186 -5.11 -4.83 -8.10
N ILE A 187 -4.69 -3.58 -7.91
CA ILE A 187 -3.94 -3.16 -6.70
C ILE A 187 -4.80 -3.40 -5.45
N ALA A 188 -6.11 -3.19 -5.52
CA ALA A 188 -7.03 -3.48 -4.41
C ALA A 188 -7.01 -4.97 -4.00
N GLU A 189 -7.00 -5.90 -4.97
CA GLU A 189 -6.86 -7.34 -4.69
C GLU A 189 -5.50 -7.67 -4.07
N LEU A 190 -4.43 -7.01 -4.50
CA LEU A 190 -3.09 -7.18 -3.94
C LEU A 190 -3.02 -6.67 -2.49
N ILE A 191 -3.62 -5.52 -2.21
CA ILE A 191 -3.76 -4.97 -0.86
C ILE A 191 -4.50 -5.96 0.03
N ALA A 192 -5.68 -6.41 -0.37
CA ALA A 192 -6.48 -7.38 0.40
C ALA A 192 -5.71 -8.69 0.64
N TYR A 193 -5.00 -9.18 -0.36
CA TYR A 193 -4.17 -10.38 -0.25
C TYR A 193 -3.05 -10.21 0.77
N ARG A 194 -2.30 -9.12 0.73
CA ARG A 194 -1.23 -8.82 1.69
C ARG A 194 -1.77 -8.60 3.09
N GLN A 195 -2.85 -7.83 3.23
CA GLN A 195 -3.49 -7.56 4.50
C GLN A 195 -3.94 -8.84 5.22
N SER A 196 -4.40 -9.84 4.49
CA SER A 196 -4.83 -11.11 5.08
C SER A 196 -3.68 -12.02 5.55
N ARG A 197 -2.46 -11.80 5.06
CA ARG A 197 -1.28 -12.66 5.29
C ARG A 197 -0.14 -12.00 6.05
N ASP A 198 0.08 -10.72 5.83
CA ASP A 198 1.17 -9.99 6.46
C ASP A 198 0.84 -9.68 7.92
N LYS A 199 1.83 -9.86 8.79
CA LYS A 199 1.72 -9.37 10.16
C LYS A 199 2.09 -7.88 10.19
N LEU A 200 1.06 -7.03 10.21
CA LEU A 200 1.22 -5.56 10.14
C LEU A 200 1.42 -4.90 11.51
N VAL A 201 1.18 -5.64 12.60
CA VAL A 201 1.28 -5.10 13.96
C VAL A 201 2.03 -6.06 14.86
N GLU A 202 2.82 -5.50 15.78
CA GLU A 202 3.48 -6.21 16.85
C GLU A 202 3.09 -5.57 18.18
N ARG A 203 2.60 -6.39 19.14
CA ARG A 203 2.33 -5.93 20.49
C ARG A 203 3.64 -5.76 21.23
N VAL A 204 3.92 -4.56 21.71
CA VAL A 204 5.18 -4.20 22.39
C VAL A 204 4.98 -3.82 23.86
N GLY A 205 3.73 -3.70 24.34
CA GLY A 205 3.49 -3.39 25.74
C GLY A 205 2.04 -3.59 26.17
N GLU A 206 1.87 -3.78 27.47
CA GLU A 206 0.59 -3.82 28.18
C GLU A 206 0.66 -2.93 29.42
N PHE A 207 -0.44 -2.22 29.71
CA PHE A 207 -0.55 -1.33 30.87
C PHE A 207 -2.00 -1.20 31.32
N GLN A 208 -2.20 -0.59 32.46
CA GLN A 208 -3.53 -0.24 32.97
C GLN A 208 -3.71 1.28 32.97
N LEU A 209 -4.91 1.72 32.68
CA LEU A 209 -5.29 3.13 32.65
C LEU A 209 -6.57 3.33 33.44
N ALA A 210 -6.56 4.25 34.40
CA ALA A 210 -7.76 4.69 35.05
C ALA A 210 -8.59 5.59 34.13
N SER A 211 -9.89 5.33 34.00
CA SER A 211 -10.82 6.12 33.20
C SER A 211 -12.09 6.46 33.97
N GLU A 212 -12.92 7.32 33.41
CA GLU A 212 -14.24 7.71 34.00
C GLU A 212 -15.24 6.52 34.12
N ILE A 213 -14.98 5.42 33.40
CA ILE A 213 -15.84 4.22 33.46
C ILE A 213 -15.23 3.07 34.27
N GLY A 214 -14.02 3.27 34.82
CA GLY A 214 -13.24 2.28 35.53
C GLY A 214 -11.89 2.01 34.88
N THR A 215 -11.22 0.94 35.28
CA THR A 215 -9.91 0.58 34.75
C THR A 215 -10.02 0.00 33.33
N LEU A 216 -9.24 0.57 32.41
CA LEU A 216 -9.03 0.02 31.07
C LEU A 216 -7.71 -0.75 31.03
N LYS A 217 -7.68 -1.85 30.29
CA LYS A 217 -6.43 -2.53 29.93
C LYS A 217 -5.93 -1.96 28.59
N GLY A 218 -4.75 -1.35 28.62
CA GLY A 218 -4.10 -0.77 27.45
C GLY A 218 -3.10 -1.72 26.84
N TYR A 219 -3.00 -1.69 25.52
CA TYR A 219 -2.01 -2.43 24.72
C TYR A 219 -1.34 -1.48 23.75
N ALA A 220 -0.01 -1.57 23.62
CA ALA A 220 0.76 -0.78 22.68
C ALA A 220 1.22 -1.67 21.52
N TYR A 221 1.10 -1.15 20.30
CA TYR A 221 1.46 -1.83 19.06
C TYR A 221 2.37 -0.95 18.21
N VAL A 222 3.30 -1.58 17.49
CA VAL A 222 4.13 -0.93 16.46
C VAL A 222 3.89 -1.61 15.13
N THR A 223 4.21 -0.92 14.04
CA THR A 223 4.24 -1.50 12.70
C THR A 223 5.68 -1.71 12.25
N PRO A 224 5.97 -2.65 11.35
CA PRO A 224 7.30 -2.79 10.78
C PRO A 224 7.70 -1.63 9.85
N PHE A 225 6.75 -0.74 9.50
CA PHE A 225 6.93 0.32 8.50
C PHE A 225 7.19 1.70 9.09
N ASP A 226 6.86 1.88 10.37
CA ASP A 226 7.10 3.13 11.09
C ASP A 226 7.33 2.88 12.58
N ARG A 227 7.80 3.90 13.28
CA ARG A 227 8.03 3.84 14.73
C ARG A 227 6.87 4.42 15.55
N VAL A 228 5.71 4.57 14.92
CA VAL A 228 4.53 5.12 15.58
C VAL A 228 3.85 4.04 16.40
N HIS A 229 3.61 4.32 17.68
CA HIS A 229 2.85 3.41 18.55
C HIS A 229 1.36 3.63 18.35
N HIS A 230 0.64 2.57 17.95
CA HIS A 230 -0.81 2.49 18.01
C HIS A 230 -1.23 1.88 19.35
N MET A 231 -2.43 2.14 19.81
CA MET A 231 -2.89 1.65 21.09
C MET A 231 -4.28 1.02 21.00
N ALA A 232 -4.55 0.04 21.85
CA ALA A 232 -5.90 -0.45 22.09
C ALA A 232 -6.24 -0.33 23.57
N PHE A 233 -7.46 0.12 23.87
CA PHE A 233 -7.99 0.26 25.22
C PHE A 233 -9.20 -0.63 25.38
N VAL A 234 -9.09 -1.62 26.25
CA VAL A 234 -10.11 -2.64 26.48
C VAL A 234 -10.79 -2.39 27.82
N TYR A 235 -12.12 -2.37 27.81
CA TYR A 235 -12.96 -2.34 29.00
C TYR A 235 -13.67 -3.69 29.16
N GLY A 236 -13.67 -4.23 30.37
CA GLY A 236 -14.38 -5.46 30.69
C GLY A 236 -13.77 -6.72 30.08
N ASN A 237 -14.55 -7.79 30.01
CA ASN A 237 -14.10 -9.08 29.49
C ASN A 237 -14.47 -9.26 28.01
N ILE A 238 -13.45 -9.40 27.15
CA ILE A 238 -13.59 -9.62 25.72
C ILE A 238 -13.16 -11.03 25.28
N ALA A 239 -12.91 -11.95 26.22
CA ALA A 239 -12.27 -13.25 25.95
C ALA A 239 -13.04 -14.16 24.97
N ASN A 240 -14.37 -13.97 24.80
CA ASN A 240 -15.14 -14.72 23.81
C ASN A 240 -14.95 -14.22 22.36
N GLY A 241 -14.38 -13.05 22.17
CA GLY A 241 -14.08 -12.43 20.88
C GLY A 241 -15.28 -12.08 20.00
N LYS A 242 -16.51 -12.24 20.50
CA LYS A 242 -17.74 -12.10 19.68
C LYS A 242 -18.57 -10.90 20.14
N ASP A 243 -19.15 -10.22 19.16
CA ASP A 243 -20.09 -9.10 19.37
C ASP A 243 -19.53 -8.01 20.31
N ILE A 244 -18.26 -7.66 20.10
CA ILE A 244 -17.57 -6.67 20.90
C ILE A 244 -17.89 -5.26 20.37
N LEU A 245 -18.34 -4.35 21.24
CA LEU A 245 -18.40 -2.93 20.89
C LEU A 245 -16.99 -2.43 20.59
N ALA A 246 -16.76 -1.98 19.36
CA ALA A 246 -15.44 -1.56 18.92
C ALA A 246 -15.49 -0.18 18.24
N ARG A 247 -14.51 0.65 18.55
CA ARG A 247 -14.27 1.89 17.84
C ARG A 247 -12.87 1.87 17.24
N LEU A 248 -12.78 2.08 15.94
CA LEU A 248 -11.55 2.45 15.27
C LEU A 248 -11.46 3.98 15.31
N HIS A 249 -10.56 4.51 16.13
CA HIS A 249 -10.41 5.93 16.35
C HIS A 249 -9.07 6.40 15.80
N ARG A 250 -9.12 7.32 14.86
CA ARG A 250 -7.93 8.02 14.38
C ARG A 250 -7.59 9.13 15.38
N ALA A 251 -6.33 9.20 15.79
CA ALA A 251 -5.85 10.24 16.68
C ALA A 251 -6.12 11.64 16.09
N ASP A 252 -6.77 12.46 16.87
CA ASP A 252 -7.07 13.85 16.57
C ASP A 252 -6.71 14.68 17.81
N VAL A 253 -5.51 15.25 17.84
CA VAL A 253 -5.02 16.02 18.98
C VAL A 253 -5.97 17.17 19.32
N ILE A 254 -6.54 17.83 18.32
CA ILE A 254 -7.45 18.97 18.55
C ILE A 254 -8.75 18.47 19.19
N GLY A 255 -9.39 17.48 18.58
CA GLY A 255 -10.65 16.92 19.10
C GLY A 255 -10.47 16.15 20.41
N ASP A 256 -9.39 15.37 20.52
CA ASP A 256 -9.17 14.47 21.66
C ASP A 256 -8.67 15.21 22.90
N VAL A 257 -7.81 16.23 22.75
CA VAL A 257 -7.22 16.97 23.88
C VAL A 257 -7.98 18.25 24.17
N PHE A 258 -8.25 19.04 23.13
CA PHE A 258 -8.85 20.37 23.29
C PHE A 258 -10.36 20.39 23.02
N GLY A 259 -10.87 19.47 22.19
CA GLY A 259 -12.30 19.33 21.88
C GLY A 259 -13.09 18.47 22.86
N GLY A 260 -12.48 18.05 23.99
CA GLY A 260 -13.14 17.28 25.06
C GLY A 260 -13.36 15.80 24.72
N ALA A 261 -12.70 15.27 23.71
CA ALA A 261 -12.74 13.84 23.33
C ALA A 261 -14.17 13.26 23.19
N LYS A 262 -15.11 14.04 22.66
CA LYS A 262 -16.54 13.69 22.61
C LYS A 262 -16.79 12.27 22.09
N SER A 263 -16.18 11.90 20.99
CA SER A 263 -16.37 10.58 20.38
C SER A 263 -15.79 9.43 21.21
N ILE A 264 -14.67 9.65 21.90
CA ILE A 264 -14.06 8.69 22.83
C ILE A 264 -14.98 8.53 24.04
N ARG A 265 -15.43 9.63 24.65
CA ARG A 265 -16.34 9.59 25.80
C ARG A 265 -17.68 8.93 25.49
N ALA A 266 -18.27 9.22 24.32
CA ALA A 266 -19.48 8.54 23.86
C ALA A 266 -19.27 7.02 23.73
N SER A 267 -18.11 6.60 23.20
CA SER A 267 -17.76 5.18 23.13
C SER A 267 -17.60 4.56 24.53
N LEU A 268 -16.89 5.23 25.44
CA LEU A 268 -16.72 4.76 26.81
C LEU A 268 -18.06 4.64 27.55
N ALA A 269 -18.97 5.57 27.37
CA ALA A 269 -20.33 5.49 27.96
C ALA A 269 -21.10 4.25 27.43
N ARG A 270 -20.97 3.93 26.14
CA ARG A 270 -21.55 2.72 25.54
C ARG A 270 -20.92 1.46 26.12
N PHE A 271 -19.59 1.43 26.31
CA PHE A 271 -18.88 0.31 26.92
C PHE A 271 -19.33 0.08 28.37
N LYS A 272 -19.49 1.16 29.15
CA LYS A 272 -19.99 1.05 30.51
C LYS A 272 -21.37 0.39 30.58
N LYS A 273 -22.26 0.79 29.66
CA LYS A 273 -23.64 0.23 29.59
C LYS A 273 -23.60 -1.26 29.13
N ALA A 274 -22.73 -1.64 28.21
CA ALA A 274 -22.61 -3.00 27.68
C ALA A 274 -21.72 -3.90 28.55
N GLY A 275 -20.97 -3.35 29.52
CA GLY A 275 -20.03 -4.09 30.35
C GLY A 275 -18.70 -4.44 29.66
N ARG A 276 -18.53 -4.13 28.37
CA ARG A 276 -17.31 -4.44 27.60
C ARG A 276 -17.19 -3.61 26.32
N GLY A 277 -15.96 -3.45 25.83
CA GLY A 277 -15.69 -2.79 24.57
C GLY A 277 -14.21 -2.52 24.35
N VAL A 278 -13.85 -2.09 23.13
CA VAL A 278 -12.49 -1.77 22.72
C VAL A 278 -12.43 -0.48 21.89
N ILE A 279 -11.50 0.41 22.22
CA ILE A 279 -11.07 1.51 21.34
C ILE A 279 -9.72 1.13 20.76
N VAL A 280 -9.61 1.03 19.44
CA VAL A 280 -8.34 0.97 18.74
C VAL A 280 -7.96 2.38 18.33
N TYR A 281 -6.94 2.93 18.98
CA TYR A 281 -6.46 4.29 18.79
C TYR A 281 -5.30 4.30 17.82
N LEU A 282 -5.59 4.68 16.58
CA LEU A 282 -4.65 4.69 15.48
C LEU A 282 -3.98 6.05 15.35
N ARG A 283 -2.67 6.07 15.38
CA ARG A 283 -1.87 7.29 15.24
C ARG A 283 -1.26 7.33 13.84
N ASP A 284 -1.20 8.50 13.27
CA ASP A 284 -0.40 8.78 12.07
C ASP A 284 0.94 9.44 12.45
N GLY A 285 1.85 9.55 11.48
CA GLY A 285 3.16 10.16 11.70
C GLY A 285 3.14 11.68 11.97
N THR A 286 1.96 12.30 11.97
CA THR A 286 1.77 13.76 12.11
C THR A 286 1.47 14.21 13.54
N ALA A 287 1.85 13.41 14.54
CA ALA A 287 1.52 13.64 15.95
C ALA A 287 0.01 13.76 16.25
N GLY A 288 -0.85 13.23 15.36
CA GLY A 288 -2.30 13.25 15.51
C GLY A 288 -2.97 14.58 15.14
N VAL A 289 -2.27 15.45 14.43
CA VAL A 289 -2.89 16.64 13.83
C VAL A 289 -3.55 16.23 12.51
N PRO A 290 -4.87 16.48 12.32
CA PRO A 290 -5.54 16.15 11.07
C PRO A 290 -4.90 16.91 9.91
N VAL A 291 -4.36 16.20 8.92
CA VAL A 291 -3.69 16.81 7.75
C VAL A 291 -4.69 17.63 6.92
N ALA A 292 -5.98 17.26 6.95
CA ALA A 292 -7.05 17.98 6.25
C ALA A 292 -7.28 19.43 6.75
N ASP A 293 -6.92 19.73 8.00
CA ASP A 293 -7.11 21.05 8.61
C ASP A 293 -5.88 21.95 8.49
N ILE A 294 -4.78 21.42 7.98
CA ILE A 294 -3.57 22.21 7.72
C ILE A 294 -3.52 22.46 6.20
N PRO A 295 -3.53 23.72 5.73
CA PRO A 295 -3.37 24.03 4.32
C PRO A 295 -1.96 23.61 3.86
N HIS A 296 -1.83 22.36 3.47
CA HIS A 296 -0.67 21.85 2.75
C HIS A 296 -1.11 21.68 1.29
N GLY A 297 -0.29 22.22 0.37
CA GLY A 297 -0.55 22.03 -1.04
C GLY A 297 -0.86 20.57 -1.33
N ASP A 298 -1.91 20.38 -2.08
CA ASP A 298 -2.45 19.17 -2.72
C ASP A 298 -1.88 17.82 -2.25
N THR A 299 -2.24 17.41 -1.04
CA THR A 299 -2.09 16.01 -0.62
C THR A 299 -3.28 15.27 -1.23
N GLY A 300 -3.09 14.81 -2.46
CA GLY A 300 -4.14 14.25 -3.30
C GLY A 300 -4.94 13.12 -2.65
N MET A 301 -6.07 12.80 -3.25
CA MET A 301 -7.02 11.72 -2.86
C MET A 301 -6.31 10.38 -2.58
N ASP A 302 -5.18 10.10 -3.22
CA ASP A 302 -4.31 8.94 -2.99
C ASP A 302 -3.76 8.82 -1.58
N ALA A 303 -3.30 9.93 -1.00
CA ALA A 303 -2.78 9.92 0.38
C ALA A 303 -3.91 9.62 1.38
N ALA A 304 -5.09 10.19 1.16
CA ALA A 304 -6.26 9.96 2.01
C ALA A 304 -6.75 8.50 1.90
N ARG A 305 -6.75 7.92 0.70
CA ARG A 305 -7.13 6.52 0.45
C ARG A 305 -6.15 5.53 1.04
N SER A 306 -4.88 5.65 0.73
CA SER A 306 -3.82 4.80 1.28
C SER A 306 -3.84 4.83 2.81
N GLN A 307 -4.12 6.00 3.38
CA GLN A 307 -4.28 6.16 4.81
C GLN A 307 -5.52 5.45 5.35
N GLN A 308 -6.67 5.52 4.65
CA GLN A 308 -7.89 4.84 5.07
C GLN A 308 -7.72 3.30 5.03
N TRP A 309 -7.13 2.75 3.97
CA TRP A 309 -6.85 1.31 3.87
C TRP A 309 -5.89 0.85 4.95
N ARG A 310 -4.86 1.63 5.24
CA ARG A 310 -3.90 1.37 6.31
C ARG A 310 -4.59 1.33 7.68
N GLU A 311 -5.44 2.31 7.99
CA GLU A 311 -6.16 2.39 9.26
C GLU A 311 -7.08 1.18 9.46
N ILE A 312 -7.81 0.77 8.43
CA ILE A 312 -8.68 -0.40 8.47
C ILE A 312 -7.85 -1.68 8.69
N GLY A 313 -6.76 -1.84 7.95
CA GLY A 313 -5.89 -3.01 8.05
C GLY A 313 -5.22 -3.15 9.41
N LEU A 314 -4.64 -2.06 9.92
CA LEU A 314 -4.02 -2.04 11.25
C LEU A 314 -5.06 -2.26 12.35
N GLY A 315 -6.21 -1.59 12.25
CA GLY A 315 -7.32 -1.75 13.20
C GLY A 315 -7.81 -3.19 13.26
N ALA A 316 -8.00 -3.82 12.11
CA ALA A 316 -8.41 -5.22 12.03
C ALA A 316 -7.39 -6.19 12.65
N GLN A 317 -6.10 -5.99 12.38
CA GLN A 317 -5.06 -6.85 12.94
C GLN A 317 -4.89 -6.66 14.46
N ILE A 318 -5.05 -5.44 14.98
CA ILE A 318 -5.08 -5.19 16.42
C ILE A 318 -6.29 -5.90 17.07
N LEU A 319 -7.48 -5.80 16.46
CA LEU A 319 -8.65 -6.54 16.94
C LEU A 319 -8.42 -8.05 16.94
N LYS A 320 -7.83 -8.59 15.87
CA LYS A 320 -7.50 -10.01 15.75
C LYS A 320 -6.48 -10.46 16.79
N ASP A 321 -5.44 -9.66 17.06
CA ASP A 321 -4.45 -9.93 18.11
C ASP A 321 -5.06 -9.93 19.52
N LEU A 322 -6.12 -9.16 19.73
CA LEU A 322 -6.94 -9.19 20.95
C LEU A 322 -7.91 -10.37 21.02
N GLY A 323 -7.94 -11.26 20.01
CA GLY A 323 -8.83 -12.42 19.93
C GLY A 323 -10.27 -12.09 19.52
N ILE A 324 -10.51 -10.90 18.94
CA ILE A 324 -11.85 -10.47 18.51
C ILE A 324 -12.10 -10.98 17.10
N SER A 325 -13.27 -11.58 16.87
CA SER A 325 -13.72 -12.12 15.58
C SER A 325 -14.97 -11.42 15.04
N SER A 326 -15.79 -10.82 15.91
CA SER A 326 -16.93 -10.02 15.46
C SER A 326 -17.14 -8.78 16.33
N ILE A 327 -17.61 -7.71 15.70
CA ILE A 327 -17.76 -6.40 16.34
C ILE A 327 -19.09 -5.73 16.02
N HIS A 328 -19.56 -4.93 16.98
CA HIS A 328 -20.51 -3.84 16.76
C HIS A 328 -19.68 -2.55 16.63
N LEU A 329 -19.58 -2.01 15.42
CA LEU A 329 -18.74 -0.86 15.15
C LEU A 329 -19.40 0.45 15.55
N LEU A 330 -18.72 1.23 16.39
CA LEU A 330 -19.12 2.59 16.76
C LEU A 330 -18.44 3.59 15.82
N ALA A 331 -19.20 4.25 14.96
CA ALA A 331 -18.70 5.18 13.95
C ALA A 331 -19.17 6.62 14.18
N SER A 332 -18.38 7.61 13.76
CA SER A 332 -18.77 9.03 13.79
C SER A 332 -19.64 9.45 12.60
N SER A 333 -19.65 8.65 11.52
CA SER A 333 -20.47 8.87 10.33
C SER A 333 -20.81 7.51 9.70
N LYS A 334 -21.85 7.48 8.85
CA LYS A 334 -22.17 6.29 8.04
C LYS A 334 -21.10 6.10 6.95
N ARG A 335 -19.97 5.51 7.31
CA ARG A 335 -18.95 5.07 6.35
C ARG A 335 -19.02 3.56 6.22
N THR A 336 -18.89 3.07 5.01
CA THR A 336 -18.78 1.64 4.76
C THR A 336 -17.31 1.24 5.00
N TYR A 337 -17.06 0.45 6.01
CA TYR A 337 -15.73 -0.11 6.29
C TYR A 337 -15.56 -1.38 5.45
N VAL A 338 -15.36 -1.19 4.14
CA VAL A 338 -15.01 -2.28 3.24
C VAL A 338 -13.59 -2.73 3.57
N GLY A 339 -13.40 -4.00 3.91
CA GLY A 339 -12.06 -4.54 4.15
C GLY A 339 -11.85 -5.26 5.49
N LEU A 340 -12.61 -4.96 6.55
CA LEU A 340 -12.49 -5.69 7.84
C LEU A 340 -12.79 -7.19 7.67
N GLY A 341 -13.74 -7.54 6.81
CA GLY A 341 -14.06 -8.94 6.50
C GLY A 341 -12.89 -9.74 5.92
N GLY A 342 -12.01 -9.09 5.13
CA GLY A 342 -10.80 -9.71 4.58
C GLY A 342 -9.78 -10.13 5.64
N PHE A 343 -9.87 -9.55 6.85
CA PHE A 343 -9.04 -9.93 8.01
C PHE A 343 -9.72 -10.96 8.94
N GLY A 344 -10.92 -11.41 8.60
CA GLY A 344 -11.70 -12.33 9.45
C GLY A 344 -12.37 -11.63 10.64
N ILE A 345 -12.62 -10.33 10.54
CA ILE A 345 -13.42 -9.55 11.52
C ILE A 345 -14.79 -9.29 10.90
N GLU A 346 -15.83 -9.88 11.47
CA GLU A 346 -17.22 -9.66 11.08
C GLU A 346 -17.78 -8.38 11.70
N ILE A 347 -18.36 -7.49 10.89
CA ILE A 347 -19.14 -6.34 11.39
C ILE A 347 -20.60 -6.78 11.47
N VAL A 348 -21.05 -7.09 12.69
CA VAL A 348 -22.43 -7.51 12.94
C VAL A 348 -23.40 -6.35 12.82
N ALA A 349 -23.00 -5.19 13.31
CA ALA A 349 -23.77 -3.94 13.22
C ALA A 349 -22.85 -2.72 13.24
N THR A 350 -23.36 -1.60 12.70
CA THR A 350 -22.71 -0.28 12.81
C THR A 350 -23.69 0.68 13.50
N GLU A 351 -23.22 1.32 14.54
CA GLU A 351 -23.96 2.35 15.28
C GLU A 351 -23.26 3.69 15.10
N THR A 352 -24.01 4.70 14.66
CA THR A 352 -23.48 6.06 14.58
C THR A 352 -23.58 6.73 15.96
N LEU A 353 -22.44 7.19 16.48
CA LEU A 353 -22.41 7.98 17.70
C LEU A 353 -22.84 9.41 17.37
N GLU A 354 -23.81 9.94 18.12
CA GLU A 354 -24.14 11.36 18.06
C GLU A 354 -22.95 12.16 18.60
N SER A 355 -22.50 13.15 17.82
CA SER A 355 -21.35 14.02 18.10
C SER A 355 -21.70 15.15 19.08
#